data_0f4deca8fe38d320ca6a1edf1219ef20
#
_entry.id   0f4deca8fe38d320ca6a1edf1219ef20
#
_cell.length_a   1.000
_cell.length_b   1.000
_cell.length_c   1.000
_cell.angle_alpha   90.00
_cell.angle_beta   90.00
_cell.angle_gamma   90.00
#
_symmetry.space_group_name_H-M   'P 1'
#
loop_
_entity.id
_entity.type
_entity.pdbx_description
1 polymer ?
#
loop_
_entity_poly.entity_id
_entity_poly.type
_entity_poly.pdbx_seq_one_letter_code
_entity_poly.pdbx_strand_id
1 'polypeptide(L)'
;MLKKGTEDIIRLLLDFQKPITIKELAERLHMSEKTVWNRINAENLDAMLGSDVMLVRKTNVGMYLDGTKDALDFLRRKLNGAVQHPAIQEEYRRNNVLMQLLKANLPLPIQELSETYLVSRKTMLQDLDCLQQQLNQYHLQLIRKQNAGVSITGDEISRRQLLERTILHQSVYYKDSHHKSIVFDEGVAKVLQDIAFDVYLENAISLVKEIQKELVGKFTDEGSKEIILQILISNHRSAQGIYIDSIHEDPSEMNLHFQEFIQLFERNHMLLHHNDYIYLWRRCINNRFVKTDAKKVDDKYLILARELLSSVVDLQDSEEIDYLIKNLAFHICQAVKRSNIGIKVNNPVLNKIKQQYGKFYSMVLTNVTQFEKSYNISLNEDEIGFITIYDKTYFIFI
;
A
#
# COMPACT_ATOMS: atom_id res chain seq x y z
N MET A 1 31.46 11.20 -0.99
CA MET A 1 31.17 12.00 -2.20
C MET A 1 31.49 11.14 -3.43
N LEU A 2 30.50 10.72 -4.13
CA LEU A 2 30.62 9.84 -5.31
C LEU A 2 31.22 10.61 -6.47
N LYS A 3 32.11 9.98 -7.24
CA LYS A 3 32.72 10.63 -8.41
C LYS A 3 31.66 10.74 -9.51
N LYS A 4 31.21 11.94 -9.83
CA LYS A 4 30.20 12.32 -10.85
C LYS A 4 30.19 11.43 -12.12
N GLY A 5 31.31 10.92 -12.55
CA GLY A 5 31.39 10.14 -13.76
C GLY A 5 31.04 8.64 -13.63
N THR A 6 30.87 8.08 -12.43
CA THR A 6 30.35 6.70 -12.26
C THR A 6 28.81 6.73 -12.35
N GLU A 7 28.19 7.76 -11.80
CA GLU A 7 26.75 8.01 -11.94
C GLU A 7 26.36 8.19 -13.41
N ASP A 8 27.15 8.93 -14.20
CA ASP A 8 26.90 9.15 -15.61
C ASP A 8 26.94 7.84 -16.44
N ILE A 9 27.83 6.90 -16.05
CA ILE A 9 27.88 5.55 -16.67
C ILE A 9 26.60 4.78 -16.37
N ILE A 10 26.15 4.75 -15.09
CA ILE A 10 24.95 4.01 -14.70
C ILE A 10 23.70 4.62 -15.36
N ARG A 11 23.61 5.94 -15.46
CA ARG A 11 22.51 6.63 -16.17
C ARG A 11 22.45 6.21 -17.62
N LEU A 12 23.59 6.23 -18.30
CA LEU A 12 23.64 5.83 -19.69
C LEU A 12 23.21 4.37 -19.88
N LEU A 13 23.66 3.47 -18.99
CA LEU A 13 23.24 2.07 -19.00
C LEU A 13 21.74 1.88 -18.74
N LEU A 14 21.12 2.72 -17.90
CA LEU A 14 19.67 2.71 -17.67
C LEU A 14 18.85 3.17 -18.87
N ASP A 15 19.38 4.09 -19.67
CA ASP A 15 18.70 4.63 -20.84
C ASP A 15 18.76 3.68 -22.04
N PHE A 16 19.72 2.75 -22.03
CA PHE A 16 19.88 1.78 -23.10
C PHE A 16 19.16 0.46 -22.79
N GLN A 17 18.20 0.11 -23.65
CA GLN A 17 17.50 -1.19 -23.60
C GLN A 17 18.31 -2.34 -24.23
N LYS A 18 19.49 -2.06 -24.82
CA LYS A 18 20.36 -3.04 -25.46
C LYS A 18 21.75 -2.97 -24.86
N PRO A 19 22.53 -4.09 -24.89
CA PRO A 19 23.90 -4.09 -24.42
C PRO A 19 24.73 -3.03 -25.15
N ILE A 20 25.55 -2.28 -24.43
CA ILE A 20 26.43 -1.23 -24.92
C ILE A 20 27.90 -1.59 -24.66
N THR A 21 28.79 -1.33 -25.57
CA THR A 21 30.22 -1.62 -25.42
C THR A 21 30.95 -0.54 -24.64
N ILE A 22 32.13 -0.87 -24.06
CA ILE A 22 32.96 0.11 -23.36
C ILE A 22 33.36 1.25 -24.27
N LYS A 23 33.63 0.96 -25.54
CA LYS A 23 33.99 1.95 -26.53
C LYS A 23 32.85 2.95 -26.78
N GLU A 24 31.62 2.46 -26.98
CA GLU A 24 30.44 3.30 -27.12
C GLU A 24 30.13 4.14 -25.87
N LEU A 25 30.32 3.55 -24.66
CA LEU A 25 30.20 4.30 -23.41
C LEU A 25 31.23 5.44 -23.33
N ALA A 26 32.49 5.13 -23.68
CA ALA A 26 33.58 6.09 -23.67
C ALA A 26 33.33 7.25 -24.65
N GLU A 27 32.90 6.95 -25.86
CA GLU A 27 32.56 7.95 -26.88
C GLU A 27 31.42 8.86 -26.41
N ARG A 28 30.34 8.31 -25.89
CA ARG A 28 29.16 9.09 -25.47
C ARG A 28 29.40 9.93 -24.22
N LEU A 29 30.25 9.43 -23.31
CA LEU A 29 30.60 10.14 -22.06
C LEU A 29 31.82 11.05 -22.21
N HIS A 30 32.39 11.13 -23.40
CA HIS A 30 33.65 11.88 -23.67
C HIS A 30 34.78 11.50 -22.70
N MET A 31 34.93 10.19 -22.45
CA MET A 31 35.93 9.60 -21.56
C MET A 31 36.83 8.63 -22.32
N SER A 32 38.03 8.32 -21.75
CA SER A 32 38.82 7.22 -22.29
C SER A 32 38.21 5.86 -21.89
N GLU A 33 38.35 4.83 -22.73
CA GLU A 33 37.94 3.46 -22.45
C GLU A 33 38.52 2.95 -21.11
N LYS A 34 39.79 3.30 -20.85
CA LYS A 34 40.48 2.98 -19.59
C LYS A 34 39.80 3.64 -18.37
N THR A 35 39.33 4.87 -18.54
CA THR A 35 38.59 5.59 -17.46
C THR A 35 37.24 4.94 -17.19
N VAL A 36 36.50 4.58 -18.25
CA VAL A 36 35.22 3.87 -18.12
C VAL A 36 35.43 2.51 -17.45
N TRP A 37 36.43 1.73 -17.91
CA TRP A 37 36.79 0.45 -17.33
C TRP A 37 37.10 0.53 -15.83
N ASN A 38 37.98 1.47 -15.45
CA ASN A 38 38.34 1.66 -14.04
C ASN A 38 37.15 2.05 -13.15
N ARG A 39 36.21 2.84 -13.69
CA ARG A 39 35.01 3.24 -12.94
C ARG A 39 34.00 2.13 -12.79
N ILE A 40 33.83 1.29 -13.82
CA ILE A 40 32.97 0.12 -13.79
C ILE A 40 33.48 -0.97 -12.83
N ASN A 41 34.81 -1.06 -12.64
CA ASN A 41 35.42 -2.02 -11.73
C ASN A 41 35.76 -1.43 -10.35
N ALA A 42 35.34 -0.20 -10.07
CA ALA A 42 35.48 0.38 -8.75
C ALA A 42 34.63 -0.38 -7.72
N GLU A 43 35.18 -0.65 -6.55
CA GLU A 43 34.54 -1.43 -5.45
C GLU A 43 33.15 -0.89 -5.03
N ASN A 44 32.83 0.35 -5.38
CA ASN A 44 31.57 1.00 -5.01
C ASN A 44 30.45 0.89 -6.06
N LEU A 45 30.66 0.27 -7.23
CA LEU A 45 29.63 0.19 -8.26
C LEU A 45 28.45 -0.67 -7.80
N ASP A 46 28.75 -1.85 -7.25
CA ASP A 46 27.71 -2.78 -6.76
C ASP A 46 26.91 -2.17 -5.60
N ALA A 47 27.57 -1.42 -4.74
CA ALA A 47 26.89 -0.67 -3.67
C ALA A 47 25.95 0.45 -4.21
N MET A 48 26.26 0.99 -5.38
CA MET A 48 25.39 1.97 -6.05
C MET A 48 24.20 1.35 -6.75
N LEU A 49 24.40 0.16 -7.34
CA LEU A 49 23.34 -0.58 -8.05
C LEU A 49 22.30 -1.16 -7.07
N GLY A 50 22.72 -1.51 -5.86
CA GLY A 50 21.87 -2.22 -4.90
C GLY A 50 21.85 -3.72 -5.19
N SER A 51 21.10 -4.49 -4.36
CA SER A 51 21.04 -5.95 -4.43
C SER A 51 20.25 -6.48 -5.63
N ASP A 52 19.36 -5.67 -6.22
CA ASP A 52 18.36 -6.12 -7.20
C ASP A 52 18.64 -5.67 -8.63
N VAL A 53 19.77 -4.97 -8.83
CA VAL A 53 20.29 -4.59 -10.14
C VAL A 53 21.71 -5.06 -10.28
N MET A 54 21.99 -5.85 -11.30
CA MET A 54 23.33 -6.37 -11.59
C MET A 54 23.85 -5.82 -12.91
N LEU A 55 25.15 -5.51 -12.94
CA LEU A 55 25.82 -5.21 -14.19
C LEU A 55 26.22 -6.52 -14.89
N VAL A 56 25.48 -6.88 -15.92
CA VAL A 56 25.77 -8.04 -16.77
C VAL A 56 26.76 -7.66 -17.87
N ARG A 57 27.83 -8.45 -18.00
CA ARG A 57 28.87 -8.28 -19.03
C ARG A 57 28.88 -9.51 -19.93
N LYS A 58 28.64 -9.32 -21.22
CA LYS A 58 28.69 -10.39 -22.21
C LYS A 58 29.84 -10.13 -23.19
N THR A 59 30.76 -11.08 -23.29
CA THR A 59 31.90 -11.01 -24.20
C THR A 59 31.41 -10.80 -25.63
N ASN A 60 32.00 -9.84 -26.37
CA ASN A 60 31.67 -9.45 -27.74
C ASN A 60 30.25 -8.88 -27.96
N VAL A 61 29.49 -8.67 -26.93
CA VAL A 61 28.11 -8.12 -26.99
C VAL A 61 28.04 -6.75 -26.33
N GLY A 62 28.66 -6.62 -25.16
CA GLY A 62 28.64 -5.39 -24.38
C GLY A 62 28.13 -5.65 -22.97
N MET A 63 27.70 -4.59 -22.28
CA MET A 63 27.20 -4.61 -20.94
C MET A 63 25.82 -3.95 -20.82
N TYR A 64 25.03 -4.39 -19.87
CA TYR A 64 23.72 -3.83 -19.57
C TYR A 64 23.39 -4.07 -18.09
N LEU A 65 22.43 -3.30 -17.56
CA LEU A 65 21.89 -3.52 -16.24
C LEU A 65 20.74 -4.53 -16.33
N ASP A 66 20.82 -5.58 -15.51
CA ASP A 66 19.78 -6.59 -15.35
C ASP A 66 19.12 -6.43 -13.99
N GLY A 67 17.80 -6.46 -13.98
CA GLY A 67 16.97 -6.28 -12.78
C GLY A 67 15.50 -6.20 -13.15
N THR A 68 14.64 -6.27 -12.13
CA THR A 68 13.21 -6.06 -12.35
C THR A 68 12.95 -4.63 -12.84
N LYS A 69 11.85 -4.43 -13.56
CA LYS A 69 11.46 -3.10 -14.04
C LYS A 69 11.41 -2.08 -12.89
N ASP A 70 10.87 -2.50 -11.75
CA ASP A 70 10.75 -1.65 -10.57
C ASP A 70 12.11 -1.30 -9.97
N ALA A 71 13.05 -2.25 -9.93
CA ALA A 71 14.42 -2.02 -9.47
C ALA A 71 15.20 -1.05 -10.36
N LEU A 72 15.07 -1.20 -11.68
CA LEU A 72 15.67 -0.28 -12.67
C LEU A 72 15.06 1.11 -12.59
N ASP A 73 13.75 1.21 -12.41
CA ASP A 73 13.04 2.49 -12.24
C ASP A 73 13.38 3.15 -10.89
N PHE A 74 13.62 2.37 -9.84
CA PHE A 74 14.14 2.89 -8.57
C PHE A 74 15.56 3.43 -8.71
N LEU A 75 16.46 2.67 -9.33
CA LEU A 75 17.83 3.11 -9.57
C LEU A 75 17.84 4.37 -10.45
N ARG A 76 16.97 4.45 -11.45
CA ARG A 76 16.79 5.63 -12.28
C ARG A 76 16.35 6.83 -11.43
N ARG A 77 15.41 6.67 -10.52
CA ARG A 77 14.96 7.72 -9.58
C ARG A 77 16.06 8.12 -8.60
N LYS A 78 16.77 7.16 -8.01
CA LYS A 78 17.89 7.38 -7.08
C LYS A 78 19.01 8.20 -7.73
N LEU A 79 19.33 7.94 -8.99
CA LEU A 79 20.31 8.69 -9.76
C LEU A 79 19.77 10.01 -10.29
N ASN A 80 18.47 10.07 -10.64
CA ASN A 80 17.80 11.29 -11.10
C ASN A 80 17.42 12.23 -9.95
N GLY A 81 17.52 11.79 -8.70
CA GLY A 81 17.56 12.69 -7.54
C GLY A 81 18.71 13.71 -7.60
N ALA A 82 19.60 13.57 -8.59
CA ALA A 82 20.66 14.51 -8.93
C ALA A 82 20.46 15.25 -10.28
N VAL A 83 19.36 15.00 -11.04
CA VAL A 83 19.07 15.70 -12.33
C VAL A 83 17.62 16.15 -12.39
N GLN A 84 17.38 17.32 -12.05
CA GLN A 84 16.76 18.51 -12.56
C GLN A 84 15.78 18.34 -13.75
N HIS A 85 14.62 17.64 -13.51
CA HIS A 85 13.40 18.08 -14.15
C HIS A 85 12.68 18.99 -13.12
N PRO A 86 12.52 20.28 -13.33
CA PRO A 86 11.91 21.17 -12.34
C PRO A 86 10.58 20.66 -11.78
N ALA A 87 9.75 20.05 -12.62
CA ALA A 87 8.46 19.50 -12.21
C ALA A 87 8.58 18.32 -11.23
N ILE A 88 9.59 17.42 -11.38
CA ILE A 88 9.81 16.29 -10.47
C ILE A 88 10.32 16.80 -9.12
N GLN A 89 11.20 17.80 -9.13
CA GLN A 89 11.66 18.43 -7.88
C GLN A 89 10.54 19.16 -7.14
N GLU A 90 9.60 19.78 -7.85
CA GLU A 90 8.46 20.45 -7.26
C GLU A 90 7.48 19.44 -6.62
N GLU A 91 7.17 18.36 -7.32
CA GLU A 91 6.29 17.32 -6.79
C GLU A 91 6.91 16.65 -5.57
N TYR A 92 8.18 16.27 -5.63
CA TYR A 92 8.93 15.70 -4.53
C TYR A 92 8.95 16.64 -3.32
N ARG A 93 9.25 17.91 -3.51
CA ARG A 93 9.23 18.92 -2.47
C ARG A 93 7.84 19.07 -1.84
N ARG A 94 6.79 19.19 -2.68
CA ARG A 94 5.40 19.31 -2.22
C ARG A 94 4.98 18.11 -1.37
N ASN A 95 5.31 16.91 -1.80
CA ASN A 95 4.99 15.70 -1.05
C ASN A 95 5.72 15.65 0.31
N ASN A 96 6.98 16.06 0.36
CA ASN A 96 7.73 16.12 1.62
C ASN A 96 7.18 17.21 2.56
N VAL A 97 6.81 18.38 2.04
CA VAL A 97 6.14 19.43 2.81
C VAL A 97 4.79 18.94 3.35
N LEU A 98 4.02 18.23 2.51
CA LEU A 98 2.75 17.64 2.93
C LEU A 98 2.93 16.64 4.07
N MET A 99 3.89 15.73 3.98
CA MET A 99 4.17 14.75 5.05
C MET A 99 4.58 15.44 6.35
N GLN A 100 5.43 16.47 6.28
CA GLN A 100 5.80 17.25 7.47
C GLN A 100 4.59 17.92 8.11
N LEU A 101 3.71 18.54 7.31
CA LEU A 101 2.50 19.19 7.80
C LEU A 101 1.48 18.19 8.39
N LEU A 102 1.32 17.03 7.76
CA LEU A 102 0.42 15.98 8.26
C LEU A 102 0.91 15.39 9.59
N LYS A 103 2.22 15.30 9.78
CA LYS A 103 2.83 14.79 11.01
C LYS A 103 2.87 15.83 12.12
N ALA A 104 2.96 17.11 11.78
CA ALA A 104 3.15 18.20 12.74
C ALA A 104 1.92 18.42 13.64
N ASN A 105 2.18 18.64 14.93
CA ASN A 105 1.17 18.99 15.93
C ASN A 105 1.06 20.51 16.14
N LEU A 106 2.10 21.24 15.78
CA LEU A 106 2.17 22.69 15.87
C LEU A 106 2.32 23.28 14.46
N PRO A 107 1.90 24.54 14.27
CA PRO A 107 2.11 25.24 13.01
C PRO A 107 3.61 25.31 12.66
N LEU A 108 3.95 25.04 11.41
CA LEU A 108 5.31 25.14 10.90
C LEU A 108 5.54 26.52 10.29
N PRO A 109 6.62 27.22 10.67
CA PRO A 109 6.96 28.52 10.07
C PRO A 109 7.24 28.37 8.57
N ILE A 110 6.60 29.20 7.73
CA ILE A 110 6.80 29.16 6.28
C ILE A 110 8.25 29.47 5.91
N GLN A 111 8.91 30.28 6.69
CA GLN A 111 10.32 30.62 6.49
C GLN A 111 11.21 29.39 6.69
N GLU A 112 10.98 28.61 7.73
CA GLU A 112 11.70 27.36 8.02
C GLU A 112 11.51 26.33 6.89
N LEU A 113 10.27 26.18 6.42
CA LEU A 113 9.99 25.32 5.26
C LEU A 113 10.74 25.80 4.01
N SER A 114 10.77 27.12 3.77
CA SER A 114 11.48 27.70 2.62
C SER A 114 12.99 27.44 2.69
N GLU A 115 13.58 27.59 3.86
CA GLU A 115 15.01 27.33 4.12
C GLU A 115 15.35 25.85 4.01
N THR A 116 14.51 24.98 4.59
CA THR A 116 14.70 23.52 4.53
C THR A 116 14.75 23.02 3.09
N TYR A 117 13.89 23.54 2.23
CA TYR A 117 13.81 23.12 0.82
C TYR A 117 14.56 24.04 -0.15
N LEU A 118 15.33 25.00 0.35
CA LEU A 118 16.14 25.93 -0.44
C LEU A 118 15.35 26.65 -1.54
N VAL A 119 14.13 27.08 -1.24
CA VAL A 119 13.26 27.81 -2.16
C VAL A 119 12.88 29.19 -1.60
N SER A 120 12.42 30.08 -2.50
CA SER A 120 11.91 31.37 -2.07
C SER A 120 10.60 31.22 -1.27
N ARG A 121 10.32 32.15 -0.37
CA ARG A 121 9.03 32.20 0.34
C ARG A 121 7.84 32.22 -0.64
N LYS A 122 7.98 32.88 -1.79
CA LYS A 122 6.96 32.92 -2.84
C LYS A 122 6.71 31.52 -3.41
N THR A 123 7.77 30.78 -3.70
CA THR A 123 7.68 29.41 -4.22
C THR A 123 7.02 28.50 -3.19
N MET A 124 7.39 28.60 -1.90
CA MET A 124 6.76 27.81 -0.84
C MET A 124 5.27 28.12 -0.70
N LEU A 125 4.86 29.39 -0.82
CA LEU A 125 3.44 29.75 -0.80
C LEU A 125 2.66 29.12 -1.98
N GLN A 126 3.25 29.09 -3.17
CA GLN A 126 2.66 28.43 -4.35
C GLN A 126 2.54 26.91 -4.13
N ASP A 127 3.56 26.27 -3.54
CA ASP A 127 3.48 24.85 -3.18
C ASP A 127 2.35 24.57 -2.20
N LEU A 128 2.19 25.40 -1.16
CA LEU A 128 1.11 25.30 -0.20
C LEU A 128 -0.27 25.51 -0.82
N ASP A 129 -0.41 26.37 -1.84
CA ASP A 129 -1.66 26.55 -2.59
C ASP A 129 -2.01 25.29 -3.41
N CYS A 130 -1.02 24.65 -4.02
CA CYS A 130 -1.21 23.37 -4.69
C CYS A 130 -1.62 22.25 -3.71
N LEU A 131 -1.01 22.21 -2.53
CA LEU A 131 -1.35 21.23 -1.50
C LEU A 131 -2.77 21.39 -0.95
N GLN A 132 -3.30 22.63 -0.90
CA GLN A 132 -4.69 22.88 -0.48
C GLN A 132 -5.70 22.10 -1.36
N GLN A 133 -5.46 21.98 -2.66
CA GLN A 133 -6.35 21.24 -3.56
C GLN A 133 -6.35 19.74 -3.24
N GLN A 134 -5.20 19.19 -2.88
CA GLN A 134 -5.07 17.79 -2.47
C GLN A 134 -5.73 17.54 -1.11
N LEU A 135 -5.53 18.43 -0.16
CA LEU A 135 -6.13 18.38 1.18
C LEU A 135 -7.66 18.41 1.13
N ASN A 136 -8.24 19.21 0.23
CA ASN A 136 -9.70 19.31 0.07
C ASN A 136 -10.34 17.96 -0.30
N GLN A 137 -9.64 17.08 -1.03
CA GLN A 137 -10.13 15.75 -1.38
C GLN A 137 -10.31 14.85 -0.15
N TYR A 138 -9.64 15.18 0.95
CA TYR A 138 -9.69 14.48 2.23
C TYR A 138 -10.43 15.27 3.30
N HIS A 139 -11.18 16.32 2.92
CA HIS A 139 -11.87 17.21 3.85
C HIS A 139 -10.93 17.86 4.88
N LEU A 140 -9.64 18.02 4.53
CA LEU A 140 -8.63 18.69 5.31
C LEU A 140 -8.41 20.12 4.79
N GLN A 141 -8.03 21.03 5.68
CA GLN A 141 -7.80 22.42 5.34
C GLN A 141 -6.43 22.89 5.82
N LEU A 142 -5.78 23.70 5.01
CA LEU A 142 -4.54 24.39 5.35
C LEU A 142 -4.85 25.71 6.03
N ILE A 143 -4.43 25.88 7.26
CA ILE A 143 -4.61 27.09 8.03
C ILE A 143 -3.28 27.86 8.06
N ARG A 144 -3.31 29.12 7.63
CA ARG A 144 -2.18 30.04 7.69
C ARG A 144 -2.46 31.10 8.75
N LYS A 145 -1.64 31.12 9.79
CA LYS A 145 -1.73 32.15 10.85
C LYS A 145 -0.54 33.07 10.76
N GLN A 146 -0.84 34.36 10.77
CA GLN A 146 0.22 35.38 10.79
C GLN A 146 1.12 35.17 12.01
N ASN A 147 2.43 35.19 11.82
CA ASN A 147 3.47 34.99 12.82
C ASN A 147 3.50 33.58 13.51
N ALA A 148 2.59 32.68 13.16
CA ALA A 148 2.56 31.33 13.71
C ALA A 148 2.96 30.25 12.68
N GLY A 149 2.76 30.51 11.39
CA GLY A 149 3.07 29.56 10.32
C GLY A 149 1.86 28.90 9.71
N VAL A 150 2.04 27.67 9.24
CA VAL A 150 1.04 26.90 8.51
C VAL A 150 0.78 25.56 9.22
N SER A 151 -0.47 25.15 9.29
CA SER A 151 -0.91 23.87 9.88
C SER A 151 -2.06 23.27 9.08
N ILE A 152 -2.33 21.98 9.28
CA ILE A 152 -3.49 21.29 8.71
C ILE A 152 -4.54 21.13 9.82
N THR A 153 -5.81 21.39 9.47
CA THR A 153 -6.96 21.09 10.33
C THR A 153 -7.94 20.17 9.60
N GLY A 154 -8.71 19.40 10.36
CA GLY A 154 -9.67 18.41 9.90
C GLY A 154 -9.63 17.19 10.80
N ASP A 155 -10.39 16.14 10.44
CA ASP A 155 -10.45 14.95 11.26
C ASP A 155 -9.16 14.12 11.21
N GLU A 156 -8.88 13.41 12.29
CA GLU A 156 -7.63 12.64 12.44
C GLU A 156 -7.58 11.41 11.52
N ILE A 157 -8.72 10.80 11.21
CA ILE A 157 -8.79 9.65 10.28
C ILE A 157 -8.35 10.08 8.89
N SER A 158 -8.91 11.16 8.37
CA SER A 158 -8.54 11.73 7.06
C SER A 158 -7.07 12.12 7.00
N ARG A 159 -6.53 12.68 8.09
CA ARG A 159 -5.12 13.03 8.21
C ARG A 159 -4.22 11.79 8.10
N ARG A 160 -4.54 10.71 8.84
CA ARG A 160 -3.78 9.46 8.81
C ARG A 160 -3.86 8.76 7.46
N GLN A 161 -5.03 8.75 6.82
CA GLN A 161 -5.23 8.18 5.49
C GLN A 161 -4.41 8.92 4.42
N LEU A 162 -4.40 10.25 4.46
CA LEU A 162 -3.59 11.03 3.51
C LEU A 162 -2.10 10.83 3.75
N LEU A 163 -1.65 10.75 5.00
CA LEU A 163 -0.25 10.47 5.34
C LEU A 163 0.17 9.09 4.83
N GLU A 164 -0.61 8.04 5.11
CA GLU A 164 -0.39 6.70 4.58
C GLU A 164 -0.26 6.70 3.06
N ARG A 165 -1.24 7.31 2.37
CA ARG A 165 -1.24 7.35 0.91
C ARG A 165 -0.02 8.07 0.36
N THR A 166 0.38 9.18 0.99
CA THR A 166 1.56 9.95 0.57
C THR A 166 2.84 9.13 0.73
N ILE A 167 2.97 8.38 1.83
CA ILE A 167 4.09 7.48 2.08
C ILE A 167 4.10 6.34 1.04
N LEU A 168 2.97 5.67 0.82
CA LEU A 168 2.87 4.57 -0.13
C LEU A 168 3.15 4.99 -1.57
N HIS A 169 2.73 6.18 -1.97
CA HIS A 169 2.98 6.70 -3.31
C HIS A 169 4.46 7.00 -3.58
N GLN A 170 5.22 7.30 -2.53
CA GLN A 170 6.67 7.56 -2.62
C GLN A 170 7.52 6.33 -2.25
N SER A 171 6.90 5.24 -1.82
CA SER A 171 7.61 4.00 -1.49
C SER A 171 7.74 3.11 -2.72
N VAL A 172 8.93 2.54 -2.92
CA VAL A 172 9.16 1.49 -3.90
C VAL A 172 9.28 0.17 -3.18
N TYR A 173 8.52 -0.83 -3.62
CA TYR A 173 8.56 -2.15 -3.03
C TYR A 173 9.74 -2.94 -3.59
N TYR A 174 10.65 -3.33 -2.72
CA TYR A 174 11.71 -4.27 -3.01
C TYR A 174 11.31 -5.68 -2.58
N LYS A 175 11.28 -6.60 -3.54
CA LYS A 175 11.13 -8.02 -3.27
C LYS A 175 12.50 -8.66 -3.47
N ASP A 176 13.27 -8.78 -2.40
CA ASP A 176 14.50 -9.57 -2.43
C ASP A 176 14.14 -11.07 -2.33
N SER A 177 14.94 -11.92 -2.96
CA SER A 177 14.77 -13.39 -2.98
C SER A 177 14.76 -14.03 -1.58
N HIS A 178 15.25 -13.33 -0.56
CA HIS A 178 15.37 -13.83 0.80
C HIS A 178 14.68 -12.97 1.88
N HIS A 179 14.44 -11.67 1.64
CA HIS A 179 13.77 -10.79 2.60
C HIS A 179 12.84 -9.82 1.89
N LYS A 180 11.58 -9.72 2.35
CA LYS A 180 10.65 -8.69 1.92
C LYS A 180 10.94 -7.43 2.72
N SER A 181 11.69 -6.49 2.17
CA SER A 181 11.93 -5.18 2.79
C SER A 181 11.16 -4.08 2.06
N ILE A 182 10.57 -3.17 2.80
CA ILE A 182 9.99 -1.94 2.26
C ILE A 182 11.12 -0.92 2.20
N VAL A 183 11.53 -0.51 0.99
CA VAL A 183 12.51 0.56 0.82
C VAL A 183 11.78 1.86 0.53
N PHE A 184 12.14 2.90 1.27
CA PHE A 184 11.57 4.22 1.12
C PHE A 184 12.58 5.15 0.43
N ASP A 185 12.05 6.11 -0.30
CA ASP A 185 12.80 7.28 -0.76
C ASP A 185 13.46 8.01 0.43
N GLU A 186 14.60 8.71 0.21
CA GLU A 186 15.37 9.36 1.27
C GLU A 186 14.54 10.38 2.07
N GLY A 187 13.64 11.12 1.41
CA GLY A 187 12.75 12.07 2.06
C GLY A 187 11.70 11.36 2.92
N VAL A 188 11.13 10.28 2.41
CA VAL A 188 10.20 9.42 3.16
C VAL A 188 10.92 8.75 4.32
N ALA A 189 12.12 8.20 4.10
CA ALA A 189 12.92 7.59 5.16
C ALA A 189 13.19 8.57 6.30
N LYS A 190 13.49 9.84 6.01
CA LYS A 190 13.66 10.88 7.02
C LYS A 190 12.38 11.16 7.82
N VAL A 191 11.22 11.25 7.14
CA VAL A 191 9.92 11.40 7.81
C VAL A 191 9.61 10.19 8.68
N LEU A 192 9.96 8.99 8.21
CA LEU A 192 9.74 7.74 8.95
C LEU A 192 10.68 7.60 10.15
N GLN A 193 11.94 8.05 10.06
CA GLN A 193 12.85 8.12 11.21
C GLN A 193 12.27 8.97 12.34
N ASP A 194 11.67 10.10 12.01
CA ASP A 194 11.04 10.98 13.00
C ASP A 194 9.82 10.34 13.68
N ILE A 195 9.14 9.38 13.04
CA ILE A 195 8.04 8.62 13.67
C ILE A 195 8.52 7.33 14.36
N ALA A 196 9.81 7.23 14.62
CA ALA A 196 10.45 6.04 15.21
C ALA A 196 10.11 4.73 14.45
N PHE A 197 9.99 4.84 13.13
CA PHE A 197 9.59 3.74 12.24
C PHE A 197 10.50 2.53 12.42
N ASP A 198 11.82 2.75 12.43
CA ASP A 198 12.80 1.67 12.55
C ASP A 198 12.68 0.91 13.88
N VAL A 199 12.31 1.63 14.97
CA VAL A 199 12.15 1.04 16.30
C VAL A 199 10.92 0.14 16.40
N TYR A 200 9.81 0.56 15.79
CA TYR A 200 8.53 -0.15 15.90
C TYR A 200 8.18 -1.02 14.69
N LEU A 201 8.97 -0.94 13.60
CA LEU A 201 8.66 -1.65 12.37
C LEU A 201 8.60 -3.17 12.58
N GLU A 202 9.61 -3.73 13.25
CA GLU A 202 9.65 -5.19 13.50
C GLU A 202 8.48 -5.64 14.37
N ASN A 203 8.12 -4.85 15.39
CA ASN A 203 6.97 -5.13 16.25
C ASN A 203 5.66 -5.06 15.44
N ALA A 204 5.50 -4.05 14.57
CA ALA A 204 4.32 -3.93 13.72
C ALA A 204 4.23 -5.07 12.70
N ILE A 205 5.34 -5.51 12.13
CA ILE A 205 5.40 -6.69 11.24
C ILE A 205 5.00 -7.96 11.99
N SER A 206 5.53 -8.17 13.21
CA SER A 206 5.19 -9.31 14.05
C SER A 206 3.71 -9.31 14.40
N LEU A 207 3.20 -8.18 14.86
CA LEU A 207 1.79 -7.97 15.19
C LEU A 207 0.87 -8.28 14.00
N VAL A 208 1.19 -7.79 12.80
CA VAL A 208 0.38 -8.07 11.60
C VAL A 208 0.41 -9.57 11.25
N LYS A 209 1.53 -10.26 11.45
CA LYS A 209 1.60 -11.72 11.26
C LYS A 209 0.70 -12.46 12.24
N GLU A 210 0.67 -12.05 13.51
CA GLU A 210 -0.21 -12.63 14.54
C GLU A 210 -1.69 -12.35 14.22
N ILE A 211 -2.05 -11.12 13.87
CA ILE A 211 -3.41 -10.76 13.43
C ILE A 211 -3.86 -11.64 12.26
N GLN A 212 -3.01 -11.82 11.25
CA GLN A 212 -3.32 -12.68 10.10
C GLN A 212 -3.52 -14.15 10.50
N LYS A 213 -2.69 -14.64 11.41
CA LYS A 213 -2.72 -16.04 11.84
C LYS A 213 -3.93 -16.34 12.72
N GLU A 214 -4.24 -15.46 13.68
CA GLU A 214 -5.18 -15.74 14.76
C GLU A 214 -6.60 -15.25 14.45
N LEU A 215 -6.74 -14.13 13.72
CA LEU A 215 -8.04 -13.44 13.64
C LEU A 215 -8.65 -13.37 12.23
N VAL A 216 -7.91 -12.87 11.24
CA VAL A 216 -8.53 -12.42 9.98
C VAL A 216 -8.15 -13.21 8.74
N GLY A 217 -7.04 -13.92 8.75
CA GLY A 217 -6.49 -14.59 7.57
C GLY A 217 -5.42 -13.74 6.86
N LYS A 218 -4.87 -14.26 5.77
CA LYS A 218 -3.68 -13.70 5.13
C LYS A 218 -4.00 -12.50 4.24
N PHE A 219 -3.43 -11.34 4.53
CA PHE A 219 -3.51 -10.15 3.68
C PHE A 219 -2.68 -10.32 2.39
N THR A 220 -3.02 -9.53 1.36
CA THR A 220 -2.10 -9.31 0.23
C THR A 220 -0.84 -8.59 0.71
N ASP A 221 0.21 -8.59 -0.13
CA ASP A 221 1.44 -7.85 0.19
C ASP A 221 1.16 -6.35 0.36
N GLU A 222 0.29 -5.77 -0.50
CA GLU A 222 -0.18 -4.38 -0.39
C GLU A 222 -1.01 -4.16 0.87
N GLY A 223 -1.95 -5.06 1.15
CA GLY A 223 -2.79 -4.97 2.35
C GLY A 223 -1.96 -5.04 3.64
N SER A 224 -0.95 -5.90 3.68
CA SER A 224 -0.03 -5.98 4.83
C SER A 224 0.73 -4.68 5.05
N LYS A 225 1.20 -4.03 3.99
CA LYS A 225 1.88 -2.72 4.06
C LYS A 225 0.97 -1.63 4.59
N GLU A 226 -0.25 -1.55 4.05
CA GLU A 226 -1.24 -0.57 4.49
C GLU A 226 -1.51 -0.70 5.99
N ILE A 227 -1.71 -1.92 6.50
CA ILE A 227 -1.95 -2.14 7.94
C ILE A 227 -0.70 -1.83 8.77
N ILE A 228 0.50 -2.26 8.36
CA ILE A 228 1.74 -1.94 9.06
C ILE A 228 1.90 -0.42 9.18
N LEU A 229 1.73 0.33 8.09
CA LEU A 229 1.84 1.79 8.12
C LEU A 229 0.79 2.44 9.01
N GLN A 230 -0.45 1.98 8.98
CA GLN A 230 -1.50 2.53 9.85
C GLN A 230 -1.24 2.24 11.33
N ILE A 231 -0.71 1.08 11.66
CA ILE A 231 -0.27 0.76 13.04
C ILE A 231 0.83 1.72 13.48
N LEU A 232 1.85 1.94 12.65
CA LEU A 232 2.97 2.83 12.97
C LEU A 232 2.54 4.28 13.09
N ILE A 233 1.69 4.77 12.17
CA ILE A 233 1.13 6.12 12.23
C ILE A 233 0.28 6.27 13.50
N SER A 234 -0.58 5.31 13.80
CA SER A 234 -1.44 5.36 15.00
C SER A 234 -0.61 5.36 16.27
N ASN A 235 0.42 4.51 16.36
CA ASN A 235 1.33 4.45 17.51
C ASN A 235 2.08 5.78 17.70
N HIS A 236 2.60 6.37 16.62
CA HIS A 236 3.27 7.66 16.67
C HIS A 236 2.34 8.79 17.13
N ARG A 237 1.10 8.85 16.58
CA ARG A 237 0.11 9.87 16.95
C ARG A 237 -0.34 9.71 18.39
N SER A 238 -0.61 8.47 18.83
CA SER A 238 -0.96 8.17 20.23
C SER A 238 0.15 8.57 21.20
N ALA A 239 1.41 8.32 20.86
CA ALA A 239 2.57 8.76 21.68
C ALA A 239 2.66 10.29 21.82
N GLN A 240 2.06 11.04 20.89
CA GLN A 240 1.95 12.50 20.96
C GLN A 240 0.66 12.99 21.65
N GLY A 241 -0.14 12.08 22.20
CA GLY A 241 -1.43 12.42 22.82
C GLY A 241 -2.52 12.79 21.82
N ILE A 242 -2.39 12.37 20.56
CA ILE A 242 -3.36 12.66 19.50
C ILE A 242 -4.08 11.37 19.11
N TYR A 243 -5.37 11.39 19.31
CA TYR A 243 -6.25 10.24 19.12
C TYR A 243 -7.36 10.56 18.11
N ILE A 244 -8.04 9.54 17.65
CA ILE A 244 -9.29 9.71 16.91
C ILE A 244 -10.36 10.12 17.93
N ASP A 245 -10.90 11.34 17.78
CA ASP A 245 -11.81 11.94 18.78
C ASP A 245 -13.10 11.16 18.95
N SER A 246 -13.72 10.76 17.84
CA SER A 246 -14.95 9.99 17.84
C SER A 246 -14.99 9.01 16.67
N ILE A 247 -15.44 7.81 16.95
CA ILE A 247 -15.77 6.80 15.96
C ILE A 247 -17.07 6.15 16.39
N HIS A 248 -18.01 5.99 15.46
CA HIS A 248 -19.26 5.33 15.79
C HIS A 248 -18.97 3.88 16.19
N GLU A 249 -19.32 3.50 17.40
CA GLU A 249 -19.18 2.13 17.90
C GLU A 249 -20.41 1.31 17.50
N ASP A 250 -20.19 0.19 16.80
CA ASP A 250 -21.21 -0.84 16.64
C ASP A 250 -20.94 -1.94 17.68
N PRO A 251 -21.86 -2.16 18.64
CA PRO A 251 -21.67 -3.18 19.68
C PRO A 251 -21.42 -4.58 19.10
N SER A 252 -21.88 -4.86 17.88
CA SER A 252 -21.63 -6.13 17.20
C SER A 252 -20.17 -6.32 16.78
N GLU A 253 -19.41 -5.24 16.63
CA GLU A 253 -17.97 -5.26 16.32
C GLU A 253 -17.10 -5.47 17.57
N MET A 254 -17.63 -5.17 18.78
CA MET A 254 -16.92 -5.26 20.07
C MET A 254 -17.02 -6.67 20.68
N ASN A 255 -16.84 -7.68 19.85
CA ASN A 255 -16.91 -9.07 20.22
C ASN A 255 -15.60 -9.62 20.80
N LEU A 256 -15.56 -10.93 21.09
CA LEU A 256 -14.37 -11.60 21.64
C LEU A 256 -13.12 -11.40 20.75
N HIS A 257 -13.25 -11.44 19.44
CA HIS A 257 -12.13 -11.26 18.52
C HIS A 257 -11.57 -9.83 18.55
N PHE A 258 -12.40 -8.83 18.79
CA PHE A 258 -11.92 -7.47 19.02
C PHE A 258 -11.11 -7.36 20.33
N GLN A 259 -11.52 -8.06 21.38
CA GLN A 259 -10.73 -8.11 22.63
C GLN A 259 -9.40 -8.85 22.41
N GLU A 260 -9.41 -9.96 21.69
CA GLU A 260 -8.19 -10.68 21.30
C GLU A 260 -7.27 -9.78 20.45
N PHE A 261 -7.84 -8.99 19.53
CA PHE A 261 -7.08 -8.02 18.73
C PHE A 261 -6.36 -6.98 19.61
N ILE A 262 -7.03 -6.42 20.62
CA ILE A 262 -6.41 -5.49 21.57
C ILE A 262 -5.26 -6.18 22.32
N GLN A 263 -5.47 -7.41 22.81
CA GLN A 263 -4.43 -8.18 23.52
C GLN A 263 -3.20 -8.45 22.66
N LEU A 264 -3.35 -8.61 21.32
CA LEU A 264 -2.20 -8.75 20.42
C LEU A 264 -1.35 -7.48 20.42
N PHE A 265 -1.95 -6.29 20.43
CA PHE A 265 -1.22 -5.03 20.56
C PHE A 265 -0.46 -4.91 21.88
N GLU A 266 -1.11 -5.28 22.99
CA GLU A 266 -0.51 -5.27 24.33
C GLU A 266 0.71 -6.20 24.40
N ARG A 267 0.62 -7.42 23.84
CA ARG A 267 1.75 -8.36 23.75
C ARG A 267 2.92 -7.82 22.93
N ASN A 268 2.64 -7.02 21.91
CA ASN A 268 3.65 -6.38 21.07
C ASN A 268 4.08 -4.99 21.58
N HIS A 269 3.74 -4.65 22.84
CA HIS A 269 4.12 -3.39 23.50
C HIS A 269 3.64 -2.13 22.76
N MET A 270 2.50 -2.20 22.09
CA MET A 270 1.84 -1.10 21.41
C MET A 270 0.52 -0.77 22.11
N LEU A 271 0.49 0.32 22.85
CA LEU A 271 -0.70 0.78 23.56
C LEU A 271 -1.31 1.97 22.81
N LEU A 272 -2.57 1.82 22.40
CA LEU A 272 -3.31 2.83 21.66
C LEU A 272 -4.54 3.28 22.41
N HIS A 273 -5.13 4.38 21.98
CA HIS A 273 -6.44 4.81 22.45
C HIS A 273 -7.55 3.88 21.91
N HIS A 274 -8.66 3.76 22.62
CA HIS A 274 -9.75 2.84 22.26
C HIS A 274 -10.26 3.06 20.82
N ASN A 275 -10.48 4.32 20.42
CA ASN A 275 -10.94 4.64 19.07
C ASN A 275 -9.91 4.26 17.98
N ASP A 276 -8.62 4.30 18.30
CA ASP A 276 -7.56 3.86 17.37
C ASP A 276 -7.61 2.35 17.15
N TYR A 277 -7.94 1.55 18.20
CA TYR A 277 -8.15 0.11 18.04
C TYR A 277 -9.36 -0.18 17.15
N ILE A 278 -10.48 0.52 17.34
CA ILE A 278 -11.67 0.36 16.47
C ILE A 278 -11.33 0.69 15.03
N TYR A 279 -10.62 1.78 14.79
CA TYR A 279 -10.19 2.19 13.46
C TYR A 279 -9.30 1.12 12.80
N LEU A 280 -8.28 0.65 13.50
CA LEU A 280 -7.35 -0.37 12.98
C LEU A 280 -8.04 -1.72 12.79
N TRP A 281 -8.93 -2.11 13.69
CA TRP A 281 -9.75 -3.30 13.54
C TRP A 281 -10.56 -3.28 12.24
N ARG A 282 -11.29 -2.20 12.00
CA ARG A 282 -12.04 -2.00 10.76
C ARG A 282 -11.13 -2.02 9.52
N ARG A 283 -9.95 -1.45 9.62
CA ARG A 283 -8.95 -1.51 8.53
C ARG A 283 -8.49 -2.94 8.25
N CYS A 284 -8.26 -3.75 9.27
CA CYS A 284 -7.87 -5.15 9.13
C CYS A 284 -8.96 -5.98 8.46
N ILE A 285 -10.21 -5.87 8.91
CA ILE A 285 -11.32 -6.68 8.42
C ILE A 285 -11.78 -6.29 7.00
N ASN A 286 -11.61 -5.02 6.62
CA ASN A 286 -11.94 -4.51 5.29
C ASN A 286 -10.75 -4.52 4.32
N ASN A 287 -9.63 -5.14 4.72
CA ASN A 287 -8.42 -5.18 3.90
C ASN A 287 -8.50 -6.22 2.76
N ARG A 288 -7.50 -6.16 1.88
CA ARG A 288 -7.34 -7.11 0.77
C ARG A 288 -6.67 -8.39 1.26
N PHE A 289 -7.37 -9.52 1.08
CA PHE A 289 -6.85 -10.84 1.44
C PHE A 289 -6.22 -11.53 0.23
N VAL A 290 -5.17 -12.33 0.50
CA VAL A 290 -4.60 -13.21 -0.51
C VAL A 290 -5.66 -14.25 -0.86
N LYS A 291 -5.89 -14.47 -2.15
CA LYS A 291 -6.57 -15.67 -2.62
C LYS A 291 -5.67 -16.84 -2.21
N THR A 292 -5.98 -17.46 -1.07
CA THR A 292 -5.25 -18.66 -0.65
C THR A 292 -5.56 -19.78 -1.61
N ASP A 293 -4.55 -20.63 -1.90
CA ASP A 293 -4.78 -21.90 -2.59
C ASP A 293 -6.01 -22.56 -1.99
N ALA A 294 -7.00 -22.83 -2.83
CA ALA A 294 -8.31 -23.38 -2.47
C ALA A 294 -8.26 -24.76 -1.79
N LYS A 295 -7.09 -25.25 -1.43
CA LYS A 295 -6.85 -26.54 -0.73
C LYS A 295 -7.39 -26.60 0.70
N LYS A 296 -7.95 -25.51 1.26
CA LYS A 296 -8.46 -25.44 2.64
C LYS A 296 -9.85 -24.80 2.78
N VAL A 297 -10.62 -24.76 1.73
CA VAL A 297 -12.02 -24.30 1.81
C VAL A 297 -12.90 -25.52 2.13
N ASP A 298 -13.72 -25.42 3.18
CA ASP A 298 -14.65 -26.50 3.54
C ASP A 298 -15.58 -26.82 2.36
N ASP A 299 -15.89 -28.11 2.19
CA ASP A 299 -16.72 -28.61 1.10
C ASP A 299 -18.09 -27.92 1.00
N LYS A 300 -18.67 -27.50 2.12
CA LYS A 300 -19.94 -26.76 2.14
C LYS A 300 -19.90 -25.47 1.33
N TYR A 301 -18.77 -24.72 1.34
CA TYR A 301 -18.63 -23.52 0.54
C TYR A 301 -18.38 -23.83 -0.93
N LEU A 302 -17.70 -24.93 -1.22
CA LEU A 302 -17.54 -25.43 -2.59
C LEU A 302 -18.89 -25.86 -3.19
N ILE A 303 -19.75 -26.50 -2.41
CA ILE A 303 -21.11 -26.89 -2.81
C ILE A 303 -21.93 -25.63 -3.13
N LEU A 304 -21.99 -24.66 -2.22
CA LEU A 304 -22.72 -23.41 -2.46
C LEU A 304 -22.20 -22.64 -3.68
N ALA A 305 -20.87 -22.54 -3.82
CA ALA A 305 -20.26 -21.88 -4.97
C ALA A 305 -20.64 -22.59 -6.30
N ARG A 306 -20.65 -23.94 -6.31
CA ARG A 306 -21.07 -24.73 -7.46
C ARG A 306 -22.57 -24.53 -7.77
N GLU A 307 -23.44 -24.51 -6.76
CA GLU A 307 -24.86 -24.26 -6.91
C GLU A 307 -25.14 -22.85 -7.48
N LEU A 308 -24.45 -21.83 -6.96
CA LEU A 308 -24.56 -20.48 -7.47
C LEU A 308 -24.13 -20.40 -8.95
N LEU A 309 -22.99 -20.97 -9.30
CA LEU A 309 -22.48 -20.97 -10.67
C LEU A 309 -23.38 -21.78 -11.61
N SER A 310 -23.85 -22.97 -11.20
CA SER A 310 -24.72 -23.84 -12.02
C SER A 310 -26.07 -23.22 -12.33
N SER A 311 -26.55 -22.29 -11.48
CA SER A 311 -27.80 -21.57 -11.72
C SER A 311 -27.69 -20.53 -12.84
N VAL A 312 -26.49 -20.26 -13.33
CA VAL A 312 -26.21 -19.19 -14.31
C VAL A 312 -25.49 -19.72 -15.57
N VAL A 313 -24.67 -20.74 -15.44
CA VAL A 313 -23.89 -21.32 -16.55
C VAL A 313 -24.08 -22.84 -16.57
N ASP A 314 -24.12 -23.39 -17.77
CA ASP A 314 -24.01 -24.84 -17.97
C ASP A 314 -22.55 -25.23 -17.65
N LEU A 315 -22.33 -25.79 -16.46
CA LEU A 315 -21.00 -26.15 -15.96
C LEU A 315 -20.48 -27.37 -16.72
N GLN A 316 -19.64 -27.14 -17.72
CA GLN A 316 -18.81 -28.18 -18.29
C GLN A 316 -17.56 -28.35 -17.41
N ASP A 317 -17.19 -29.63 -17.12
CA ASP A 317 -15.99 -29.89 -16.32
C ASP A 317 -14.74 -29.37 -17.04
N SER A 318 -14.19 -28.26 -16.55
CA SER A 318 -12.94 -27.69 -17.02
C SER A 318 -12.12 -27.16 -15.82
N GLU A 319 -10.81 -27.11 -15.99
CA GLU A 319 -9.92 -26.54 -14.95
C GLU A 319 -10.27 -25.08 -14.62
N GLU A 320 -10.78 -24.33 -15.59
CA GLU A 320 -11.21 -22.94 -15.42
C GLU A 320 -12.45 -22.83 -14.53
N ILE A 321 -13.42 -23.71 -14.71
CA ILE A 321 -14.63 -23.76 -13.87
C ILE A 321 -14.29 -24.20 -12.45
N ASP A 322 -13.43 -25.20 -12.28
CA ASP A 322 -12.95 -25.61 -10.97
C ASP A 322 -12.20 -24.47 -10.25
N TYR A 323 -11.43 -23.68 -10.97
CA TYR A 323 -10.77 -22.50 -10.43
C TYR A 323 -11.78 -21.43 -9.98
N LEU A 324 -12.84 -21.19 -10.78
CA LEU A 324 -13.91 -20.25 -10.44
C LEU A 324 -14.67 -20.68 -9.20
N ILE A 325 -15.08 -21.96 -9.12
CA ILE A 325 -15.77 -22.53 -7.95
C ILE A 325 -14.94 -22.35 -6.69
N LYS A 326 -13.65 -22.68 -6.75
CA LYS A 326 -12.74 -22.54 -5.60
C LYS A 326 -12.57 -21.09 -5.14
N ASN A 327 -12.47 -20.17 -6.08
CA ASN A 327 -12.36 -18.74 -5.77
C ASN A 327 -13.66 -18.19 -5.16
N LEU A 328 -14.81 -18.50 -5.72
CA LEU A 328 -16.11 -18.08 -5.18
C LEU A 328 -16.32 -18.67 -3.79
N ALA A 329 -16.05 -19.97 -3.62
CA ALA A 329 -16.13 -20.65 -2.32
C ALA A 329 -15.25 -19.98 -1.26
N PHE A 330 -14.05 -19.55 -1.64
CA PHE A 330 -13.17 -18.80 -0.75
C PHE A 330 -13.79 -17.46 -0.34
N HIS A 331 -14.37 -16.68 -1.28
CA HIS A 331 -15.03 -15.42 -0.97
C HIS A 331 -16.24 -15.60 -0.05
N ILE A 332 -17.06 -16.64 -0.29
CA ILE A 332 -18.18 -17.00 0.58
C ILE A 332 -17.66 -17.37 1.98
N CYS A 333 -16.61 -18.17 2.07
CA CYS A 333 -16.01 -18.54 3.35
C CYS A 333 -15.55 -17.30 4.15
N GLN A 334 -14.94 -16.32 3.49
CA GLN A 334 -14.51 -15.07 4.14
C GLN A 334 -15.72 -14.22 4.57
N ALA A 335 -16.75 -14.12 3.75
CA ALA A 335 -17.98 -13.42 4.09
C ALA A 335 -18.65 -14.05 5.33
N VAL A 336 -18.73 -15.36 5.39
CA VAL A 336 -19.26 -16.10 6.54
C VAL A 336 -18.39 -15.89 7.79
N LYS A 337 -17.07 -15.93 7.67
CA LYS A 337 -16.17 -15.65 8.80
C LYS A 337 -16.39 -14.25 9.35
N ARG A 338 -16.48 -13.23 8.49
CA ARG A 338 -16.76 -11.85 8.91
C ARG A 338 -18.12 -11.76 9.60
N SER A 339 -19.16 -12.36 9.03
CA SER A 339 -20.49 -12.37 9.61
C SER A 339 -20.53 -13.06 10.98
N ASN A 340 -19.86 -14.21 11.15
CA ASN A 340 -19.81 -14.94 12.41
C ASN A 340 -19.12 -14.15 13.54
N ILE A 341 -18.20 -13.26 13.20
CA ILE A 341 -17.53 -12.37 14.15
C ILE A 341 -18.22 -11.00 14.27
N GLY A 342 -19.44 -10.87 13.71
CA GLY A 342 -20.29 -9.68 13.84
C GLY A 342 -19.86 -8.50 12.99
N ILE A 343 -18.99 -8.71 11.99
CA ILE A 343 -18.50 -7.65 11.13
C ILE A 343 -19.54 -7.35 10.04
N LYS A 344 -19.99 -6.10 9.99
CA LYS A 344 -20.83 -5.59 8.91
C LYS A 344 -19.97 -4.86 7.88
N VAL A 345 -19.86 -5.44 6.70
CA VAL A 345 -19.24 -4.78 5.55
C VAL A 345 -20.25 -3.85 4.91
N ASN A 346 -19.84 -2.67 4.47
CA ASN A 346 -20.68 -1.75 3.71
C ASN A 346 -20.34 -1.84 2.22
N ASN A 347 -21.34 -2.13 1.40
CA ASN A 347 -21.21 -2.17 -0.06
C ASN A 347 -21.76 -0.87 -0.69
N PRO A 348 -20.89 0.11 -1.04
CA PRO A 348 -21.33 1.41 -1.52
C PRO A 348 -22.08 1.34 -2.86
N VAL A 349 -22.03 0.19 -3.55
CA VAL A 349 -22.70 0.00 -4.83
C VAL A 349 -23.89 -0.96 -4.76
N LEU A 350 -24.31 -1.39 -3.57
CA LEU A 350 -25.40 -2.36 -3.37
C LEU A 350 -26.69 -1.95 -4.10
N ASN A 351 -27.10 -0.67 -4.00
CA ASN A 351 -28.28 -0.16 -4.68
C ASN A 351 -28.18 -0.24 -6.21
N LYS A 352 -26.97 0.03 -6.75
CA LYS A 352 -26.73 -0.14 -8.20
C LYS A 352 -26.80 -1.60 -8.62
N ILE A 353 -26.30 -2.51 -7.79
CA ILE A 353 -26.36 -3.96 -8.04
C ILE A 353 -27.82 -4.40 -8.09
N LYS A 354 -28.62 -4.04 -7.10
CA LYS A 354 -30.05 -4.36 -7.05
C LYS A 354 -30.82 -3.81 -8.25
N GLN A 355 -30.48 -2.60 -8.72
CA GLN A 355 -31.13 -1.98 -9.89
C GLN A 355 -30.69 -2.61 -11.21
N GLN A 356 -29.39 -2.79 -11.41
CA GLN A 356 -28.86 -3.23 -12.70
C GLN A 356 -28.89 -4.77 -12.86
N TYR A 357 -28.81 -5.50 -11.75
CA TYR A 357 -28.67 -6.96 -11.72
C TYR A 357 -29.70 -7.63 -10.80
N GLY A 358 -30.89 -7.03 -10.64
CA GLY A 358 -31.90 -7.45 -9.69
C GLY A 358 -32.33 -8.90 -9.79
N LYS A 359 -32.48 -9.45 -11.00
CA LYS A 359 -32.80 -10.88 -11.19
C LYS A 359 -31.68 -11.78 -10.65
N PHE A 360 -30.44 -11.43 -10.96
CA PHE A 360 -29.27 -12.16 -10.55
C PHE A 360 -29.05 -12.07 -9.03
N TYR A 361 -29.17 -10.85 -8.48
CA TYR A 361 -29.13 -10.63 -7.03
C TYR A 361 -30.18 -11.47 -6.27
N SER A 362 -31.44 -11.52 -6.80
CA SER A 362 -32.50 -12.33 -6.20
C SER A 362 -32.20 -13.82 -6.21
N MET A 363 -31.58 -14.31 -7.27
CA MET A 363 -31.14 -15.71 -7.37
C MET A 363 -30.04 -16.04 -6.37
N VAL A 364 -29.00 -15.20 -6.28
CA VAL A 364 -27.94 -15.33 -5.28
C VAL A 364 -28.51 -15.29 -3.85
N LEU A 365 -29.42 -14.34 -3.57
CA LEU A 365 -30.10 -14.23 -2.29
C LEU A 365 -30.88 -15.49 -1.94
N THR A 366 -31.57 -16.11 -2.88
CA THR A 366 -32.35 -17.34 -2.65
C THR A 366 -31.43 -18.51 -2.26
N ASN A 367 -30.36 -18.73 -3.01
CA ASN A 367 -29.40 -19.81 -2.75
C ASN A 367 -28.67 -19.57 -1.42
N VAL A 368 -28.24 -18.33 -1.17
CA VAL A 368 -27.61 -17.96 0.11
C VAL A 368 -28.54 -18.20 1.28
N THR A 369 -29.82 -17.76 1.18
CA THR A 369 -30.80 -17.97 2.26
C THR A 369 -31.05 -19.45 2.57
N GLN A 370 -31.05 -20.32 1.58
CA GLN A 370 -31.14 -21.76 1.77
C GLN A 370 -29.91 -22.33 2.47
N PHE A 371 -28.73 -21.89 2.08
CA PHE A 371 -27.47 -22.24 2.70
C PHE A 371 -27.37 -21.77 4.16
N GLU A 372 -27.78 -20.53 4.45
CA GLU A 372 -27.85 -19.98 5.81
C GLU A 372 -28.66 -20.86 6.75
N LYS A 373 -29.84 -21.31 6.30
CA LYS A 373 -30.69 -22.23 7.08
C LYS A 373 -30.03 -23.58 7.32
N SER A 374 -29.34 -24.11 6.30
CA SER A 374 -28.72 -25.44 6.37
C SER A 374 -27.51 -25.48 7.31
N TYR A 375 -26.79 -24.39 7.41
CA TYR A 375 -25.52 -24.31 8.14
C TYR A 375 -25.53 -23.37 9.36
N ASN A 376 -26.70 -22.81 9.71
CA ASN A 376 -26.87 -21.86 10.81
C ASN A 376 -25.89 -20.68 10.74
N ILE A 377 -25.85 -20.04 9.58
CA ILE A 377 -24.99 -18.91 9.26
C ILE A 377 -25.89 -17.75 8.84
N SER A 378 -25.41 -16.51 8.96
CA SER A 378 -26.10 -15.33 8.44
C SER A 378 -25.14 -14.44 7.68
N LEU A 379 -25.53 -14.00 6.48
CA LEU A 379 -24.81 -13.03 5.67
C LEU A 379 -25.66 -11.77 5.56
N ASN A 380 -25.03 -10.60 5.66
CA ASN A 380 -25.75 -9.36 5.42
C ASN A 380 -25.95 -9.10 3.90
N GLU A 381 -26.87 -8.20 3.58
CA GLU A 381 -27.18 -7.85 2.18
C GLU A 381 -25.98 -7.30 1.41
N ASP A 382 -25.07 -6.61 2.10
CA ASP A 382 -23.86 -6.06 1.50
C ASP A 382 -22.88 -7.15 1.04
N GLU A 383 -22.72 -8.20 1.83
CA GLU A 383 -21.93 -9.39 1.46
C GLU A 383 -22.56 -10.14 0.29
N ILE A 384 -23.90 -10.28 0.28
CA ILE A 384 -24.64 -10.87 -0.84
C ILE A 384 -24.43 -10.05 -2.11
N GLY A 385 -24.39 -8.72 -1.98
CA GLY A 385 -24.07 -7.82 -3.08
C GLY A 385 -22.65 -8.04 -3.62
N PHE A 386 -21.65 -8.22 -2.76
CA PHE A 386 -20.28 -8.54 -3.20
C PHE A 386 -20.19 -9.90 -3.89
N ILE A 387 -20.85 -10.93 -3.35
CA ILE A 387 -20.93 -12.26 -3.98
C ILE A 387 -21.56 -12.13 -5.38
N THR A 388 -22.63 -11.33 -5.51
CA THR A 388 -23.33 -11.09 -6.77
C THR A 388 -22.42 -10.46 -7.83
N ILE A 389 -21.62 -9.45 -7.48
CA ILE A 389 -20.68 -8.83 -8.43
C ILE A 389 -19.54 -9.77 -8.78
N TYR A 390 -19.01 -10.47 -7.78
CA TYR A 390 -17.91 -11.38 -7.98
C TYR A 390 -18.25 -12.45 -9.02
N ASP A 391 -19.42 -13.03 -8.89
CA ASP A 391 -19.96 -14.01 -9.78
C ASP A 391 -20.08 -13.43 -11.22
N LYS A 392 -20.57 -12.21 -11.35
CA LYS A 392 -20.77 -11.57 -12.66
C LYS A 392 -19.48 -11.15 -13.38
N THR A 393 -18.46 -10.71 -12.65
CA THR A 393 -17.19 -10.25 -13.27
C THR A 393 -16.54 -11.35 -14.11
N TYR A 394 -16.79 -12.61 -13.77
CA TYR A 394 -16.29 -13.76 -14.53
C TYR A 394 -17.21 -14.12 -15.72
N PHE A 395 -18.49 -13.72 -15.72
CA PHE A 395 -19.41 -13.97 -16.84
C PHE A 395 -19.23 -13.05 -18.05
N ILE A 396 -18.49 -11.95 -17.92
CA ILE A 396 -18.17 -11.05 -19.04
C ILE A 396 -17.04 -11.64 -19.90
N PHE A 397 -16.33 -12.65 -19.43
CA PHE A 397 -15.19 -13.28 -20.09
C PHE A 397 -15.46 -14.71 -20.60
N ILE A 398 -16.69 -15.21 -20.48
CA ILE A 398 -17.21 -16.42 -21.14
C ILE A 398 -18.31 -16.02 -22.13
#